data_49230eb70107aa1ad67711c10fab372c
#
_entry.id   49230eb70107aa1ad67711c10fab372c
#
_cell.length_a   1.000
_cell.length_b   1.000
_cell.length_c   1.000
_cell.angle_alpha   90.00
_cell.angle_beta   90.00
_cell.angle_gamma   90.00
#
_symmetry.space_group_name_H-M   'P 1'
#
loop_
_entity.id
_entity.type
_entity.pdbx_description
1 polymer ?
#
loop_
_entity_poly.entity_id
_entity_poly.type
_entity_poly.pdbx_seq_one_letter_code
_entity_poly.pdbx_strand_id
1 'polypeptide(L)'
;VTFKTTYGQIGIGICWDQWFPETARCLTLNGAELLFYPTAIGSEPILNCDSMKHWRNVMKGHAAANIIPVIAANRYGLEEVTPCDANGNQSSSLEFYGSGFITDATGELLCESGRKGDDILLQEFDLDEIAAMRLEWGLFRDRRPECYEKILK
;
A
#
# COMPACT_ATOMS: atom_id res chain seq x y z
N VAL A 1 -8.33 -6.73 -6.05
CA VAL A 1 -8.44 -7.47 -7.35
C VAL A 1 -7.04 -7.81 -7.83
N THR A 2 -6.85 -9.00 -8.44
CA THR A 2 -5.58 -9.39 -9.07
C THR A 2 -5.72 -9.39 -10.60
N PHE A 3 -4.64 -9.04 -11.29
CA PHE A 3 -4.57 -8.99 -12.75
C PHE A 3 -3.34 -9.73 -13.24
N LYS A 4 -3.55 -10.62 -14.21
CA LYS A 4 -2.44 -11.27 -14.89
C LYS A 4 -1.92 -10.36 -16.02
N THR A 5 -0.63 -10.09 -15.99
CA THR A 5 0.08 -9.35 -17.04
C THR A 5 1.06 -10.26 -17.79
N THR A 6 1.73 -9.75 -18.81
CA THR A 6 2.79 -10.48 -19.53
C THR A 6 4.01 -10.73 -18.62
N TYR A 7 4.21 -9.89 -17.61
CA TYR A 7 5.42 -9.88 -16.77
C TYR A 7 5.22 -10.45 -15.36
N GLY A 8 3.98 -10.77 -14.99
CA GLY A 8 3.63 -11.29 -13.66
C GLY A 8 2.21 -10.96 -13.27
N GLN A 9 1.79 -11.44 -12.12
CA GLN A 9 0.47 -11.18 -11.57
C GLN A 9 0.53 -10.05 -10.55
N ILE A 10 -0.21 -8.98 -10.80
CA ILE A 10 -0.27 -7.82 -9.90
C ILE A 10 -1.54 -7.85 -9.04
N GLY A 11 -1.40 -7.44 -7.79
CA GLY A 11 -2.51 -7.18 -6.87
C GLY A 11 -2.69 -5.68 -6.68
N ILE A 12 -3.93 -5.20 -6.69
CA ILE A 12 -4.24 -3.78 -6.50
C ILE A 12 -5.20 -3.61 -5.33
N GLY A 13 -4.76 -2.86 -4.32
CA GLY A 13 -5.59 -2.30 -3.26
C GLY A 13 -5.66 -0.79 -3.43
N ILE A 14 -6.85 -0.19 -3.31
CA ILE A 14 -7.04 1.23 -3.59
C ILE A 14 -7.21 2.01 -2.30
N CYS A 15 -6.38 3.05 -2.12
CA CYS A 15 -6.50 4.06 -1.07
C CYS A 15 -6.69 3.43 0.33
N TRP A 16 -7.90 3.48 0.91
CA TRP A 16 -8.19 2.99 2.26
C TRP A 16 -7.90 1.49 2.46
N ASP A 17 -7.92 0.69 1.39
CA ASP A 17 -7.56 -0.73 1.43
C ASP A 17 -6.15 -0.98 1.99
N GLN A 18 -5.29 0.02 1.90
CA GLN A 18 -3.91 -0.01 2.37
C GLN A 18 -3.76 -0.20 3.89
N TRP A 19 -4.80 0.10 4.67
CA TRP A 19 -4.77 -0.05 6.12
C TRP A 19 -5.03 -1.48 6.60
N PHE A 20 -5.57 -2.34 5.74
CA PHE A 20 -6.04 -3.68 6.11
C PHE A 20 -5.06 -4.77 5.71
N PRO A 21 -4.42 -5.45 6.70
CA PRO A 21 -3.53 -6.59 6.43
C PRO A 21 -4.22 -7.71 5.64
N GLU A 22 -5.53 -7.87 5.84
CA GLU A 22 -6.35 -8.86 5.13
C GLU A 22 -6.34 -8.62 3.63
N THR A 23 -6.37 -7.37 3.18
CA THR A 23 -6.30 -7.03 1.74
C THR A 23 -5.01 -7.53 1.13
N ALA A 24 -3.86 -7.21 1.71
CA ALA A 24 -2.56 -7.65 1.23
C ALA A 24 -2.45 -9.19 1.22
N ARG A 25 -2.90 -9.83 2.31
CA ARG A 25 -2.89 -11.29 2.44
C ARG A 25 -3.78 -11.95 1.39
N CYS A 26 -4.99 -11.47 1.19
CA CYS A 26 -5.91 -12.02 0.19
C CYS A 26 -5.40 -11.84 -1.24
N LEU A 27 -4.85 -10.68 -1.58
CA LEU A 27 -4.26 -10.43 -2.89
C LEU A 27 -3.11 -11.41 -3.16
N THR A 28 -2.22 -11.63 -2.18
CA THR A 28 -1.10 -12.55 -2.31
C THR A 28 -1.57 -14.01 -2.41
N LEU A 29 -2.58 -14.41 -1.64
CA LEU A 29 -3.19 -15.75 -1.75
C LEU A 29 -3.86 -15.97 -3.10
N ASN A 30 -4.36 -14.91 -3.74
CA ASN A 30 -4.89 -14.94 -5.10
C ASN A 30 -3.79 -14.88 -6.18
N GLY A 31 -2.53 -15.06 -5.80
CA GLY A 31 -1.40 -15.20 -6.70
C GLY A 31 -0.70 -13.89 -7.07
N ALA A 32 -0.95 -12.78 -6.38
CA ALA A 32 -0.20 -11.56 -6.63
C ALA A 32 1.30 -11.75 -6.33
N GLU A 33 2.13 -11.25 -7.23
CA GLU A 33 3.59 -11.24 -7.14
C GLU A 33 4.13 -9.84 -6.82
N LEU A 34 3.34 -8.80 -7.11
CA LEU A 34 3.57 -7.41 -6.76
C LEU A 34 2.28 -6.79 -6.23
N LEU A 35 2.35 -5.94 -5.20
CA LEU A 35 1.21 -5.20 -4.67
C LEU A 35 1.30 -3.72 -5.02
N PHE A 36 0.27 -3.19 -5.64
CA PHE A 36 0.14 -1.79 -5.98
C PHE A 36 -0.95 -1.11 -5.14
N TYR A 37 -0.61 0.05 -4.59
CA TYR A 37 -1.53 0.87 -3.79
C TYR A 37 -1.55 2.31 -4.30
N PRO A 38 -2.37 2.60 -5.32
CA PRO A 38 -2.67 3.99 -5.68
C PRO A 38 -3.51 4.63 -4.59
N THR A 39 -3.09 5.79 -4.10
CA THR A 39 -3.73 6.45 -2.97
C THR A 39 -3.72 7.97 -3.06
N ALA A 40 -4.59 8.58 -2.26
CA ALA A 40 -4.60 10.00 -1.97
C ALA A 40 -4.71 10.16 -0.45
N ILE A 41 -3.56 10.10 0.23
CA ILE A 41 -3.47 10.24 1.69
C ILE A 41 -2.63 11.46 2.05
N GLY A 42 -3.06 12.18 3.07
CA GLY A 42 -2.43 13.41 3.53
C GLY A 42 -2.52 13.60 5.03
N SER A 43 -2.11 14.77 5.48
CA SER A 43 -2.21 15.19 6.87
C SER A 43 -3.66 15.38 7.25
N GLU A 44 -4.08 14.80 8.36
CA GLU A 44 -5.43 14.94 8.88
C GLU A 44 -5.59 16.32 9.55
N PRO A 45 -6.38 17.25 8.96
CA PRO A 45 -6.46 18.63 9.48
C PRO A 45 -7.17 18.69 10.84
N ILE A 46 -8.14 17.80 11.10
CA ILE A 46 -8.87 17.75 12.38
C ILE A 46 -7.97 17.18 13.48
N LEU A 47 -7.21 16.15 13.20
CA LEU A 47 -6.32 15.51 14.15
C LEU A 47 -4.96 16.23 14.24
N ASN A 48 -4.68 17.17 13.34
CA ASN A 48 -3.40 17.84 13.19
C ASN A 48 -2.21 16.85 13.23
N CYS A 49 -2.35 15.76 12.47
CA CYS A 49 -1.44 14.63 12.49
C CYS A 49 -0.85 14.36 11.10
N ASP A 50 0.46 14.27 11.03
CA ASP A 50 1.16 13.76 9.86
C ASP A 50 1.27 12.22 9.97
N SER A 51 0.38 11.53 9.27
CA SER A 51 0.29 10.07 9.31
C SER A 51 1.29 9.34 8.41
N MET A 52 2.18 10.05 7.70
CA MET A 52 3.08 9.44 6.69
C MET A 52 3.90 8.27 7.24
N LYS A 53 4.49 8.43 8.43
CA LYS A 53 5.30 7.37 9.05
C LYS A 53 4.45 6.15 9.43
N HIS A 54 3.24 6.38 9.96
CA HIS A 54 2.31 5.32 10.30
C HIS A 54 1.89 4.55 9.04
N TRP A 55 1.45 5.25 8.01
CA TRP A 55 1.12 4.69 6.72
C TRP A 55 2.24 3.82 6.15
N ARG A 56 3.46 4.37 6.08
CA ARG A 56 4.63 3.65 5.57
C ARG A 56 4.94 2.38 6.36
N ASN A 57 4.83 2.43 7.69
CA ASN A 57 5.06 1.26 8.54
C ASN A 57 4.06 0.14 8.27
N VAL A 58 2.78 0.47 8.10
CA VAL A 58 1.75 -0.51 7.74
C VAL A 58 2.06 -1.15 6.40
N MET A 59 2.41 -0.34 5.39
CA MET A 59 2.73 -0.83 4.05
C MET A 59 3.98 -1.70 4.01
N LYS A 60 5.04 -1.33 4.73
CA LYS A 60 6.23 -2.16 4.93
C LYS A 60 5.88 -3.49 5.61
N GLY A 61 4.98 -3.45 6.58
CA GLY A 61 4.45 -4.66 7.23
C GLY A 61 3.72 -5.59 6.26
N HIS A 62 2.97 -5.05 5.30
CA HIS A 62 2.33 -5.87 4.25
C HIS A 62 3.36 -6.57 3.37
N ALA A 63 4.42 -5.88 2.96
CA ALA A 63 5.51 -6.47 2.20
C ALA A 63 6.17 -7.62 2.98
N ALA A 64 6.65 -7.33 4.17
CA ALA A 64 7.36 -8.29 5.03
C ALA A 64 6.51 -9.51 5.38
N ALA A 65 5.25 -9.31 5.79
CA ALA A 65 4.36 -10.41 6.19
C ALA A 65 3.95 -11.33 5.05
N ASN A 66 4.05 -10.86 3.79
CA ASN A 66 3.64 -11.62 2.61
C ASN A 66 4.82 -12.01 1.71
N ILE A 67 6.02 -11.55 2.02
CA ILE A 67 7.23 -11.70 1.18
C ILE A 67 6.89 -11.30 -0.26
N ILE A 68 6.51 -10.03 -0.41
CA ILE A 68 6.04 -9.46 -1.67
C ILE A 68 6.40 -7.98 -1.76
N PRO A 69 6.94 -7.48 -2.88
CA PRO A 69 7.17 -6.05 -3.04
C PRO A 69 5.88 -5.24 -3.01
N VAL A 70 5.96 -4.06 -2.38
CA VAL A 70 4.86 -3.10 -2.31
C VAL A 70 5.25 -1.82 -3.03
N ILE A 71 4.38 -1.40 -3.93
CA ILE A 71 4.50 -0.17 -4.72
C ILE A 71 3.35 0.76 -4.33
N ALA A 72 3.67 1.87 -3.67
CA ALA A 72 2.69 2.86 -3.23
C ALA A 72 2.89 4.17 -3.98
N ALA A 73 1.87 4.58 -4.72
CA ALA A 73 1.80 5.88 -5.38
C ALA A 73 0.85 6.78 -4.60
N ASN A 74 1.30 7.98 -4.26
CA ASN A 74 0.47 8.93 -3.52
C ASN A 74 0.40 10.29 -4.22
N ARG A 75 -0.72 10.96 -4.02
CA ARG A 75 -0.94 12.34 -4.41
C ARG A 75 -0.10 13.29 -3.53
N TYR A 76 0.21 14.48 -4.04
CA TYR A 76 0.83 15.57 -3.28
C TYR A 76 0.07 16.88 -3.46
N GLY A 77 0.29 17.82 -2.56
CA GLY A 77 -0.21 19.19 -2.61
C GLY A 77 -1.41 19.47 -1.73
N LEU A 78 -1.71 20.74 -1.56
CA LEU A 78 -2.83 21.22 -0.76
C LEU A 78 -4.11 21.24 -1.62
N GLU A 79 -5.17 20.67 -1.08
CA GLU A 79 -6.54 20.85 -1.57
C GLU A 79 -7.38 21.57 -0.54
N GLU A 80 -8.08 22.59 -1.01
CA GLU A 80 -9.03 23.37 -0.23
C GLU A 80 -10.43 23.18 -0.79
N VAL A 81 -11.35 22.81 0.08
CA VAL A 81 -12.78 22.71 -0.25
C VAL A 81 -13.43 24.05 0.04
N THR A 82 -13.85 24.74 -1.02
CA THR A 82 -14.59 26.00 -0.89
C THR A 82 -16.03 25.72 -0.46
N PRO A 83 -16.54 26.40 0.58
CA PRO A 83 -17.93 26.29 0.99
C PRO A 83 -18.88 26.59 -0.15
N CYS A 84 -19.90 25.76 -0.36
CA CYS A 84 -21.01 25.97 -1.28
C CYS A 84 -22.23 25.17 -0.82
N ASP A 85 -23.39 25.45 -1.35
CA ASP A 85 -24.63 24.76 -0.97
C ASP A 85 -24.57 23.26 -1.23
N ALA A 86 -23.87 22.83 -2.30
CA ALA A 86 -23.74 21.44 -2.68
C ALA A 86 -22.94 20.60 -1.66
N ASN A 87 -22.05 21.21 -0.86
CA ASN A 87 -21.29 20.55 0.18
C ASN A 87 -21.72 20.94 1.60
N GLY A 88 -22.92 21.52 1.74
CA GLY A 88 -23.45 21.96 3.03
C GLY A 88 -22.68 23.12 3.65
N ASN A 89 -22.05 23.97 2.84
CA ASN A 89 -21.19 25.07 3.25
C ASN A 89 -20.02 24.67 4.16
N GLN A 90 -19.51 23.45 3.97
CA GLN A 90 -18.33 22.97 4.67
C GLN A 90 -17.06 23.54 4.05
N SER A 91 -16.11 23.94 4.90
CA SER A 91 -14.74 24.23 4.50
C SER A 91 -13.82 23.21 5.11
N SER A 92 -12.89 22.71 4.32
CA SER A 92 -11.82 21.86 4.79
C SER A 92 -10.58 22.01 3.91
N SER A 93 -9.44 21.65 4.42
CA SER A 93 -8.23 21.53 3.62
C SER A 93 -7.52 20.23 3.95
N LEU A 94 -6.88 19.65 2.96
CA LEU A 94 -6.06 18.45 3.12
C LEU A 94 -4.76 18.64 2.38
N GLU A 95 -3.64 18.52 3.09
CA GLU A 95 -2.33 18.51 2.46
C GLU A 95 -1.89 17.07 2.21
N PHE A 96 -1.96 16.64 0.95
CA PHE A 96 -1.42 15.35 0.51
C PHE A 96 0.10 15.40 0.55
N TYR A 97 0.72 14.42 1.21
CA TYR A 97 2.15 14.50 1.51
C TYR A 97 3.06 13.77 0.51
N GLY A 98 2.55 13.37 -0.66
CA GLY A 98 3.39 12.65 -1.64
C GLY A 98 4.00 11.40 -1.03
N SER A 99 5.32 11.34 -1.02
CA SER A 99 6.08 10.28 -0.34
C SER A 99 5.76 8.87 -0.85
N GLY A 100 5.43 8.73 -2.13
CA GLY A 100 5.30 7.43 -2.78
C GLY A 100 6.59 6.62 -2.65
N PHE A 101 6.51 5.30 -2.66
CA PHE A 101 7.68 4.47 -2.43
C PHE A 101 7.53 3.07 -3.01
N ILE A 102 8.67 2.38 -3.12
CA ILE A 102 8.76 0.96 -3.47
C ILE A 102 9.56 0.25 -2.38
N THR A 103 9.05 -0.89 -1.91
CA THR A 103 9.76 -1.78 -0.99
C THR A 103 10.22 -3.04 -1.71
N ASP A 104 11.21 -3.71 -1.15
CA ASP A 104 11.49 -5.10 -1.48
C ASP A 104 10.47 -6.06 -0.82
N ALA A 105 10.68 -7.35 -1.01
CA ALA A 105 9.81 -8.40 -0.46
C ALA A 105 9.90 -8.54 1.07
N THR A 106 10.92 -7.97 1.71
CA THR A 106 11.12 -8.00 3.17
C THR A 106 10.60 -6.74 3.86
N GLY A 107 10.14 -5.75 3.07
CA GLY A 107 9.64 -4.48 3.56
C GLY A 107 10.74 -3.42 3.70
N GLU A 108 11.95 -3.65 3.20
CA GLU A 108 12.97 -2.61 3.13
C GLU A 108 12.66 -1.62 2.01
N LEU A 109 12.88 -0.35 2.29
CA LEU A 109 12.61 0.74 1.35
C LEU A 109 13.71 0.77 0.29
N LEU A 110 13.35 0.58 -0.98
CA LEU A 110 14.28 0.61 -2.11
C LEU A 110 14.40 2.02 -2.70
N CYS A 111 13.28 2.69 -2.88
CA CYS A 111 13.24 4.06 -3.35
C CYS A 111 11.97 4.77 -2.87
N GLU A 112 12.04 6.09 -2.81
CA GLU A 112 10.93 6.93 -2.41
C GLU A 112 10.92 8.26 -3.16
N SER A 113 9.73 8.81 -3.39
CA SER A 113 9.55 10.15 -3.92
C SER A 113 9.55 11.22 -2.81
N GLY A 114 9.75 12.46 -3.21
CA GLY A 114 9.60 13.61 -2.33
C GLY A 114 8.17 13.85 -1.88
N ARG A 115 8.00 14.81 -0.98
CA ARG A 115 6.68 15.28 -0.55
C ARG A 115 6.01 16.21 -1.54
N LYS A 116 6.73 16.73 -2.52
CA LYS A 116 6.25 17.74 -3.47
C LYS A 116 6.78 17.43 -4.86
N GLY A 117 5.97 17.75 -5.86
CA GLY A 117 6.32 17.56 -7.26
C GLY A 117 6.06 16.14 -7.77
N ASP A 118 5.95 16.03 -9.10
CA ASP A 118 5.84 14.74 -9.78
C ASP A 118 7.17 14.00 -9.73
N ASP A 119 7.11 12.69 -9.59
CA ASP A 119 8.29 11.83 -9.57
C ASP A 119 7.98 10.49 -10.25
N ILE A 120 9.02 9.84 -10.77
CA ILE A 120 8.94 8.52 -11.38
C ILE A 120 9.92 7.60 -10.67
N LEU A 121 9.40 6.62 -9.96
CA LEU A 121 10.20 5.59 -9.29
C LEU A 121 10.31 4.37 -10.19
N LEU A 122 11.54 3.86 -10.35
CA LEU A 122 11.82 2.66 -11.14
C LEU A 122 12.58 1.65 -10.27
N GLN A 123 12.12 0.40 -10.31
CA GLN A 123 12.75 -0.72 -9.61
C GLN A 123 12.55 -2.00 -10.40
N GLU A 124 13.62 -2.78 -10.53
CA GLU A 124 13.57 -4.13 -11.08
C GLU A 124 13.43 -5.16 -9.98
N PHE A 125 12.67 -6.23 -10.25
CA PHE A 125 12.49 -7.37 -9.36
C PHE A 125 12.70 -8.67 -10.10
N ASP A 126 13.43 -9.59 -9.49
CA ASP A 126 13.43 -10.99 -9.90
C ASP A 126 12.29 -11.70 -9.16
N LEU A 127 11.20 -11.97 -9.89
CA LEU A 127 10.00 -12.59 -9.31
C LEU A 127 10.23 -14.05 -8.95
N ASP A 128 11.13 -14.75 -9.63
CA ASP A 128 11.47 -16.14 -9.33
C ASP A 128 12.27 -16.24 -8.01
N GLU A 129 13.22 -15.34 -7.79
CA GLU A 129 13.93 -15.24 -6.50
C GLU A 129 12.97 -14.93 -5.34
N ILE A 130 12.03 -14.02 -5.53
CA ILE A 130 11.03 -13.68 -4.53
C ILE A 130 10.12 -14.89 -4.23
N ALA A 131 9.71 -15.62 -5.27
CA ALA A 131 8.91 -16.83 -5.11
C ALA A 131 9.67 -17.92 -4.34
N ALA A 132 10.95 -18.11 -4.65
CA ALA A 132 11.83 -19.04 -3.92
C ALA A 132 11.96 -18.64 -2.45
N MET A 133 12.25 -17.37 -2.15
CA MET A 133 12.32 -16.85 -0.78
C MET A 133 11.02 -17.11 -0.01
N ARG A 134 9.87 -16.88 -0.63
CA ARG A 134 8.55 -17.11 -0.01
C ARG A 134 8.33 -18.57 0.35
N LEU A 135 8.80 -19.51 -0.49
CA LEU A 135 8.74 -20.94 -0.22
C LEU A 135 9.67 -21.36 0.92
N GLU A 136 10.90 -20.85 0.93
CA GLU A 136 11.91 -21.15 1.96
C GLU A 136 11.47 -20.70 3.36
N TRP A 137 10.94 -19.48 3.48
CA TRP A 137 10.42 -18.96 4.75
C TRP A 137 9.18 -19.71 5.25
N GLY A 138 8.40 -20.32 4.36
CA GLY A 138 7.26 -21.15 4.72
C GLY A 138 6.08 -20.41 5.36
N LEU A 139 6.04 -19.07 5.32
CA LEU A 139 5.00 -18.27 5.99
C LEU A 139 3.58 -18.63 5.51
N PHE A 140 3.41 -19.02 4.25
CA PHE A 140 2.11 -19.42 3.72
C PHE A 140 1.74 -20.87 4.05
N ARG A 141 2.74 -21.76 4.10
CA ARG A 141 2.59 -23.16 4.50
C ARG A 141 2.14 -23.29 5.94
N ASP A 142 2.75 -22.48 6.83
CA ASP A 142 2.60 -22.61 8.28
C ASP A 142 1.42 -21.78 8.82
N ARG A 143 0.59 -21.21 7.92
CA ARG A 143 -0.63 -20.51 8.30
C ARG A 143 -1.63 -21.46 8.97
N ARG A 144 -2.40 -20.91 9.89
CA ARG A 144 -3.44 -21.63 10.62
C ARG A 144 -4.79 -20.97 10.41
N PRO A 145 -5.40 -21.11 9.21
CA PRO A 145 -6.66 -20.44 8.87
C PRO A 145 -7.79 -20.70 9.87
N GLU A 146 -7.80 -21.89 10.47
CA GLU A 146 -8.77 -22.28 11.50
C GLU A 146 -8.73 -21.40 12.76
N CYS A 147 -7.63 -20.69 12.99
CA CYS A 147 -7.49 -19.75 14.12
C CYS A 147 -7.99 -18.33 13.78
N TYR A 148 -8.34 -18.05 12.52
CA TYR A 148 -8.65 -16.69 12.04
C TYR A 148 -10.14 -16.44 11.79
N GLU A 149 -11.03 -17.31 12.24
CA GLU A 149 -12.49 -17.17 12.01
C GLU A 149 -13.07 -15.84 12.50
N LYS A 150 -12.45 -15.20 13.51
CA LYS A 150 -12.92 -13.93 14.07
C LYS A 150 -12.86 -12.76 13.09
N ILE A 151 -12.00 -12.83 12.08
CA ILE A 151 -11.93 -11.78 11.05
C ILE A 151 -13.07 -11.87 10.02
N LEU A 152 -13.86 -12.94 10.06
CA LEU A 152 -15.01 -13.15 9.16
C LEU A 152 -16.34 -12.72 9.77
N LYS A 153 -16.33 -12.11 10.98
CA LYS A 153 -17.54 -11.76 11.76
C LYS A 153 -17.76 -10.26 11.82
#